data_43801d76c352f01ce4dd7d8cac384f08
#
_entry.id   43801d76c352f01ce4dd7d8cac384f08
#
_cell.length_a   1.000
_cell.length_b   1.000
_cell.length_c   1.000
_cell.angle_alpha   90.00
_cell.angle_beta   90.00
_cell.angle_gamma   90.00
#
_symmetry.space_group_name_H-M   'P 1'
#
loop_
_entity.id
_entity.type
_entity.pdbx_description
1 polymer ?
#
loop_
_entity_poly.entity_id
_entity_poly.type
_entity_poly.pdbx_seq_one_letter_code
_entity_poly.pdbx_strand_id
1 'polypeptide(L)'
;MSAHTDRRHHVQSGLMRESLVDKSVIRSTETPVVRMLPEAHVVKIGGRSVLDAGRGVVYPVIETLARILATKKLILGVGGGVRTRHVFSIGLDLGLPTGVLAQLSAADANGNAHILGTLLAPYGVVAIPPEMFGHLLPLFIHAAPGVIFNGMPPYSLWEHPPGLGRIPPHRTDAGCFLLAECFGCKSLVLVKDVDGVYDKDPKDHAGASLIREISATELERRALPSLPFDRVLLRLLGTARLLKKFQVVNGHRPELIEAAINGKHVGSIVFAG
;
A
#
# COMPACT_ATOMS: atom_id res chain seq x y z
N MET A 1 47.18 6.69 36.92
CA MET A 1 46.76 5.62 36.02
C MET A 1 45.32 5.91 35.62
N SER A 2 45.16 6.48 34.45
CA SER A 2 43.84 6.83 33.89
C SER A 2 43.17 5.55 33.41
N ALA A 3 42.02 5.20 33.99
CA ALA A 3 41.18 4.13 33.48
C ALA A 3 40.64 4.56 32.09
N HIS A 4 41.24 4.01 31.06
CA HIS A 4 40.62 4.04 29.73
C HIS A 4 39.29 3.30 29.83
N THR A 5 38.22 4.04 30.04
CA THR A 5 36.88 3.55 29.86
C THR A 5 36.77 3.14 28.38
N ASP A 6 36.76 1.84 28.17
CA ASP A 6 36.54 1.25 26.83
C ASP A 6 35.18 1.73 26.29
N ARG A 7 35.23 2.72 25.42
CA ARG A 7 34.06 3.27 24.73
C ARG A 7 33.63 2.42 23.55
N ARG A 8 34.06 1.18 23.47
CA ARG A 8 33.44 0.22 22.57
C ARG A 8 32.04 -0.06 23.10
N HIS A 9 31.11 0.59 22.47
CA HIS A 9 29.71 0.61 22.84
C HIS A 9 29.09 -0.75 22.65
N HIS A 10 29.06 -1.49 23.72
CA HIS A 10 28.00 -2.47 23.85
C HIS A 10 26.71 -1.67 23.98
N VAL A 11 25.90 -1.66 22.93
CA VAL A 11 24.50 -1.34 23.11
C VAL A 11 24.00 -2.36 24.14
N GLN A 12 23.94 -1.96 25.39
CA GLN A 12 23.31 -2.78 26.41
C GLN A 12 21.86 -2.90 26.05
N SER A 13 21.53 -4.03 25.43
CA SER A 13 20.16 -4.31 25.05
C SER A 13 19.41 -4.72 26.31
N GLY A 14 18.51 -3.87 26.80
CA GLY A 14 17.45 -4.27 27.71
C GLY A 14 16.53 -5.34 27.14
N LEU A 15 16.74 -5.73 25.86
CA LEU A 15 16.06 -6.78 25.12
C LEU A 15 16.75 -8.15 25.20
N MET A 16 17.75 -8.34 26.06
CA MET A 16 18.44 -9.63 26.20
C MET A 16 17.53 -10.77 26.71
N ARG A 17 16.33 -10.46 27.20
CA ARG A 17 15.30 -11.43 27.57
C ARG A 17 14.07 -11.16 26.72
N GLU A 18 13.75 -12.06 25.84
CA GLU A 18 12.79 -11.95 24.75
C GLU A 18 11.42 -11.36 25.10
N SER A 19 10.91 -11.64 26.29
CA SER A 19 9.57 -11.18 26.70
C SER A 19 9.57 -9.88 27.52
N LEU A 20 10.74 -9.36 27.88
CA LEU A 20 10.88 -8.19 28.75
C LEU A 20 11.36 -6.99 27.95
N VAL A 21 10.44 -6.41 27.21
CA VAL A 21 10.70 -5.10 26.62
C VAL A 21 10.61 -4.06 27.71
N ASP A 22 11.76 -3.53 28.13
CA ASP A 22 11.82 -2.40 29.04
C ASP A 22 11.12 -1.20 28.36
N LYS A 23 10.08 -0.69 29.00
CA LYS A 23 9.32 0.47 28.50
C LYS A 23 10.19 1.71 28.32
N SER A 24 11.29 1.82 29.07
CA SER A 24 12.27 2.90 28.91
C SER A 24 13.02 2.80 27.57
N VAL A 25 13.38 1.59 27.15
CA VAL A 25 14.05 1.33 25.86
C VAL A 25 13.10 1.66 24.70
N ILE A 26 11.80 1.32 24.80
CA ILE A 26 10.80 1.64 23.76
C ILE A 26 10.63 3.15 23.62
N ARG A 27 10.75 3.91 24.72
CA ARG A 27 10.56 5.36 24.74
C ARG A 27 11.79 6.15 24.36
N SER A 28 12.99 5.54 24.43
CA SER A 28 14.27 6.26 24.40
C SER A 28 14.82 6.52 23.00
N THR A 29 14.19 6.03 21.92
CA THR A 29 14.73 6.26 20.58
C THR A 29 14.10 7.49 19.93
N GLU A 30 14.67 8.66 20.22
CA GLU A 30 14.44 9.89 19.46
C GLU A 30 15.18 9.90 18.11
N THR A 31 15.96 8.86 17.84
CA THR A 31 16.71 8.72 16.60
C THR A 31 15.77 8.69 15.40
N PRO A 32 15.97 9.55 14.41
CA PRO A 32 15.16 9.57 13.21
C PRO A 32 15.20 8.22 12.47
N VAL A 33 14.04 7.74 12.04
CA VAL A 33 13.97 6.50 11.25
C VAL A 33 14.52 6.77 9.84
N VAL A 34 15.43 5.90 9.38
CA VAL A 34 16.05 6.02 8.06
C VAL A 34 15.03 5.75 6.96
N ARG A 35 14.98 6.63 5.96
CA ARG A 35 14.21 6.41 4.73
C ARG A 35 15.11 5.79 3.67
N MET A 36 14.78 4.60 3.20
CA MET A 36 15.55 3.91 2.17
C MET A 36 15.24 4.40 0.76
N LEU A 37 13.98 4.77 0.49
CA LEU A 37 13.50 5.19 -0.83
C LEU A 37 12.73 6.53 -0.78
N PRO A 38 13.35 7.63 -0.29
CA PRO A 38 12.67 8.90 -0.03
C PRO A 38 12.13 9.59 -1.31
N GLU A 39 12.63 9.23 -2.48
CA GLU A 39 12.19 9.80 -3.77
C GLU A 39 11.16 8.94 -4.50
N ALA A 40 10.93 7.70 -4.04
CA ALA A 40 9.98 6.81 -4.69
C ALA A 40 8.54 7.10 -4.26
N HIS A 41 7.62 7.02 -5.21
CA HIS A 41 6.19 7.13 -4.99
C HIS A 41 5.55 5.75 -5.15
N VAL A 42 4.70 5.35 -4.21
CA VAL A 42 3.91 4.12 -4.33
C VAL A 42 2.55 4.46 -4.92
N VAL A 43 2.18 3.78 -6.01
CA VAL A 43 0.88 3.93 -6.65
C VAL A 43 0.20 2.57 -6.68
N LYS A 44 -0.92 2.46 -5.98
CA LYS A 44 -1.73 1.23 -6.01
C LYS A 44 -2.80 1.33 -7.08
N ILE A 45 -2.75 0.45 -8.06
CA ILE A 45 -3.73 0.36 -9.15
C ILE A 45 -4.81 -0.64 -8.77
N GLY A 46 -6.06 -0.20 -8.73
CA GLY A 46 -7.19 -1.07 -8.41
C GLY A 46 -7.44 -2.11 -9.52
N GLY A 47 -7.53 -3.40 -9.16
CA GLY A 47 -7.86 -4.45 -10.13
C GLY A 47 -9.24 -4.23 -10.72
N ARG A 48 -10.29 -4.20 -9.87
CA ARG A 48 -11.67 -3.98 -10.32
C ARG A 48 -11.89 -2.58 -10.90
N SER A 49 -11.31 -1.58 -10.27
CA SER A 49 -11.57 -0.18 -10.60
C SER A 49 -10.85 0.31 -11.86
N VAL A 50 -9.78 -0.35 -12.27
CA VAL A 50 -8.98 0.07 -13.44
C VAL A 50 -8.87 -1.06 -14.45
N LEU A 51 -8.30 -2.22 -14.06
CA LEU A 51 -8.03 -3.32 -14.99
C LEU A 51 -9.31 -3.95 -15.56
N ASP A 52 -10.26 -4.30 -14.68
CA ASP A 52 -11.52 -4.91 -15.08
C ASP A 52 -12.44 -3.91 -15.81
N ALA A 53 -12.14 -2.60 -15.76
CA ALA A 53 -12.83 -1.58 -16.55
C ALA A 53 -12.41 -1.58 -18.04
N GLY A 54 -11.36 -2.35 -18.38
CA GLY A 54 -10.97 -2.58 -19.76
C GLY A 54 -10.18 -1.45 -20.40
N ARG A 55 -10.00 -1.58 -21.72
CA ARG A 55 -9.10 -0.75 -22.54
C ARG A 55 -9.30 0.75 -22.36
N GLY A 56 -10.56 1.21 -22.31
CA GLY A 56 -10.89 2.64 -22.23
C GLY A 56 -10.40 3.32 -20.95
N VAL A 57 -10.14 2.57 -19.88
CA VAL A 57 -9.59 3.09 -18.63
C VAL A 57 -8.11 2.75 -18.50
N VAL A 58 -7.71 1.54 -18.88
CA VAL A 58 -6.32 1.06 -18.70
C VAL A 58 -5.34 1.88 -19.52
N TYR A 59 -5.57 2.13 -20.81
CA TYR A 59 -4.62 2.83 -21.67
C TYR A 59 -4.37 4.28 -21.24
N PRO A 60 -5.39 5.11 -20.93
CA PRO A 60 -5.15 6.45 -20.38
C PRO A 60 -4.35 6.45 -19.07
N VAL A 61 -4.55 5.43 -18.20
CA VAL A 61 -3.73 5.26 -17.00
C VAL A 61 -2.27 4.91 -17.35
N ILE A 62 -2.04 3.98 -18.30
CA ILE A 62 -0.70 3.62 -18.79
C ILE A 62 0.01 4.85 -19.35
N GLU A 63 -0.63 5.63 -20.20
CA GLU A 63 -0.05 6.85 -20.79
C GLU A 63 0.33 7.87 -19.72
N THR A 64 -0.51 8.02 -18.70
CA THR A 64 -0.22 8.91 -17.57
C THR A 64 0.96 8.40 -16.75
N LEU A 65 0.99 7.10 -16.42
CA LEU A 65 2.10 6.50 -15.68
C LEU A 65 3.42 6.62 -16.49
N ALA A 66 3.38 6.43 -17.80
CA ALA A 66 4.54 6.58 -18.68
C ALA A 66 5.13 8.00 -18.62
N ARG A 67 4.27 9.04 -18.64
CA ARG A 67 4.73 10.43 -18.46
C ARG A 67 5.37 10.66 -17.09
N ILE A 68 4.78 10.11 -16.03
CA ILE A 68 5.31 10.25 -14.67
C ILE A 68 6.67 9.55 -14.54
N LEU A 69 6.80 8.33 -15.09
CA LEU A 69 8.03 7.53 -15.08
C LEU A 69 9.24 8.24 -15.73
N ALA A 70 8.99 9.19 -16.64
CA ALA A 70 10.05 9.99 -17.25
C ALA A 70 10.80 10.89 -16.23
N THR A 71 10.19 11.21 -15.09
CA THR A 71 10.74 12.17 -14.11
C THR A 71 10.66 11.70 -12.66
N LYS A 72 9.93 10.63 -12.37
CA LYS A 72 9.69 10.13 -11.01
C LYS A 72 9.96 8.63 -10.92
N LYS A 73 10.38 8.19 -9.75
CA LYS A 73 10.50 6.76 -9.43
C LYS A 73 9.17 6.22 -8.91
N LEU A 74 8.63 5.19 -9.57
CA LEU A 74 7.34 4.59 -9.20
C LEU A 74 7.49 3.15 -8.73
N ILE A 75 6.76 2.82 -7.67
CA ILE A 75 6.50 1.45 -7.23
C ILE A 75 5.00 1.21 -7.40
N LEU A 76 4.66 0.34 -8.34
CA LEU A 76 3.28 0.07 -8.75
C LEU A 76 2.78 -1.21 -8.10
N GLY A 77 1.80 -1.11 -7.21
CA GLY A 77 1.11 -2.28 -6.66
C GLY A 77 -0.24 -2.51 -7.33
N VAL A 78 -0.58 -3.75 -7.62
CA VAL A 78 -1.80 -4.07 -8.40
C VAL A 78 -2.76 -4.92 -7.59
N GLY A 79 -4.07 -4.69 -7.74
CA GLY A 79 -5.11 -5.49 -7.11
C GLY A 79 -5.58 -6.64 -8.01
N GLY A 80 -6.08 -7.73 -7.39
CA GLY A 80 -6.53 -8.93 -8.11
C GLY A 80 -7.87 -8.81 -8.85
N GLY A 81 -8.66 -7.75 -8.59
CA GLY A 81 -9.89 -7.49 -9.31
C GLY A 81 -11.07 -8.40 -8.95
N VAL A 82 -11.95 -8.63 -9.91
CA VAL A 82 -13.14 -9.48 -9.77
C VAL A 82 -12.74 -10.94 -9.51
N ARG A 83 -11.65 -11.41 -10.11
CA ARG A 83 -11.17 -12.79 -9.93
C ARG A 83 -10.91 -13.13 -8.47
N THR A 84 -10.22 -12.25 -7.74
CA THR A 84 -9.98 -12.45 -6.30
C THR A 84 -11.28 -12.57 -5.50
N ARG A 85 -12.32 -11.82 -5.86
CA ARG A 85 -13.62 -11.95 -5.18
C ARG A 85 -14.27 -13.30 -5.40
N HIS A 86 -14.18 -13.81 -6.63
CA HIS A 86 -14.66 -15.13 -6.98
C HIS A 86 -13.88 -16.22 -6.24
N VAL A 87 -12.56 -16.12 -6.22
CA VAL A 87 -11.68 -17.04 -5.48
C VAL A 87 -11.97 -17.00 -3.98
N PHE A 88 -12.21 -15.82 -3.40
CA PHE A 88 -12.62 -15.73 -1.99
C PHE A 88 -13.95 -16.43 -1.73
N SER A 89 -14.94 -16.28 -2.62
CA SER A 89 -16.22 -16.96 -2.50
C SER A 89 -16.06 -18.47 -2.46
N ILE A 90 -15.30 -19.03 -3.40
CA ILE A 90 -14.98 -20.48 -3.45
C ILE A 90 -14.23 -20.90 -2.19
N GLY A 91 -13.17 -20.18 -1.83
CA GLY A 91 -12.34 -20.55 -0.68
C GLY A 91 -13.06 -20.47 0.65
N LEU A 92 -14.00 -19.53 0.80
CA LEU A 92 -14.86 -19.44 1.98
C LEU A 92 -15.84 -20.61 2.06
N ASP A 93 -16.45 -20.99 0.95
CA ASP A 93 -17.36 -22.14 0.84
C ASP A 93 -16.64 -23.45 1.18
N LEU A 94 -15.44 -23.64 0.65
CA LEU A 94 -14.59 -24.79 0.92
C LEU A 94 -13.95 -24.79 2.33
N GLY A 95 -14.14 -23.77 3.13
CA GLY A 95 -13.59 -23.70 4.48
C GLY A 95 -12.09 -23.36 4.54
N LEU A 96 -11.49 -22.80 3.50
CA LEU A 96 -10.05 -22.51 3.46
C LEU A 96 -9.63 -21.47 4.52
N PRO A 97 -8.45 -21.65 5.15
CA PRO A 97 -7.95 -20.71 6.15
C PRO A 97 -7.49 -19.38 5.52
N THR A 98 -7.47 -18.32 6.33
CA THR A 98 -7.14 -16.95 5.91
C THR A 98 -5.83 -16.84 5.14
N GLY A 99 -4.76 -17.50 5.57
CA GLY A 99 -3.46 -17.45 4.89
C GLY A 99 -3.53 -18.04 3.48
N VAL A 100 -4.31 -19.12 3.26
CA VAL A 100 -4.52 -19.68 1.92
C VAL A 100 -5.33 -18.71 1.05
N LEU A 101 -6.37 -18.08 1.60
CA LEU A 101 -7.12 -17.04 0.88
C LEU A 101 -6.21 -15.87 0.48
N ALA A 102 -5.30 -15.47 1.36
CA ALA A 102 -4.33 -14.42 1.06
C ALA A 102 -3.38 -14.82 -0.09
N GLN A 103 -2.88 -16.06 -0.09
CA GLN A 103 -2.03 -16.58 -1.19
C GLN A 103 -2.79 -16.62 -2.52
N LEU A 104 -4.03 -17.09 -2.53
CA LEU A 104 -4.86 -17.11 -3.73
C LEU A 104 -5.09 -15.68 -4.26
N SER A 105 -5.34 -14.73 -3.36
CA SER A 105 -5.45 -13.31 -3.72
C SER A 105 -4.14 -12.76 -4.33
N ALA A 106 -2.99 -13.17 -3.78
CA ALA A 106 -1.68 -12.79 -4.31
C ALA A 106 -1.45 -13.34 -5.73
N ALA A 107 -1.86 -14.57 -6.00
CA ALA A 107 -1.75 -15.19 -7.32
C ALA A 107 -2.59 -14.44 -8.37
N ASP A 108 -3.84 -14.10 -8.04
CA ASP A 108 -4.70 -13.30 -8.93
C ASP A 108 -4.13 -11.91 -9.20
N ALA A 109 -3.67 -11.23 -8.14
CA ALA A 109 -3.07 -9.92 -8.27
C ALA A 109 -1.76 -9.97 -9.07
N ASN A 110 -1.00 -11.06 -8.98
CA ASN A 110 0.21 -11.28 -9.77
C ASN A 110 -0.11 -11.36 -11.27
N GLY A 111 -1.18 -12.05 -11.66
CA GLY A 111 -1.65 -12.07 -13.05
C GLY A 111 -1.95 -10.66 -13.58
N ASN A 112 -2.58 -9.82 -12.77
CA ASN A 112 -2.83 -8.42 -13.10
C ASN A 112 -1.54 -7.57 -13.16
N ALA A 113 -0.59 -7.84 -12.26
CA ALA A 113 0.72 -7.18 -12.29
C ALA A 113 1.49 -7.53 -13.58
N HIS A 114 1.40 -8.78 -14.06
CA HIS A 114 1.97 -9.18 -15.35
C HIS A 114 1.33 -8.45 -16.54
N ILE A 115 0.01 -8.29 -16.55
CA ILE A 115 -0.68 -7.53 -17.61
C ILE A 115 -0.17 -6.10 -17.67
N LEU A 116 -0.22 -5.38 -16.54
CA LEU A 116 0.26 -3.99 -16.50
C LEU A 116 1.77 -3.88 -16.71
N GLY A 117 2.55 -4.82 -16.17
CA GLY A 117 3.99 -4.88 -16.36
C GLY A 117 4.37 -5.03 -17.83
N THR A 118 3.64 -5.87 -18.58
CA THR A 118 3.83 -6.02 -20.02
C THR A 118 3.53 -4.72 -20.77
N LEU A 119 2.44 -4.02 -20.41
CA LEU A 119 2.08 -2.74 -21.03
C LEU A 119 3.05 -1.61 -20.68
N LEU A 120 3.69 -1.69 -19.50
CA LEU A 120 4.65 -0.68 -19.02
C LEU A 120 6.11 -1.04 -19.28
N ALA A 121 6.42 -2.24 -19.77
CA ALA A 121 7.77 -2.66 -20.09
C ALA A 121 8.50 -1.73 -21.08
N PRO A 122 7.85 -1.19 -22.15
CA PRO A 122 8.49 -0.21 -23.03
C PRO A 122 8.95 1.07 -22.33
N TYR A 123 8.41 1.37 -21.16
CA TYR A 123 8.76 2.54 -20.33
C TYR A 123 9.72 2.18 -19.19
N GLY A 124 10.35 1.01 -19.24
CA GLY A 124 11.39 0.57 -18.32
C GLY A 124 10.88 0.04 -16.97
N VAL A 125 9.59 -0.30 -16.85
CA VAL A 125 9.06 -0.90 -15.61
C VAL A 125 9.43 -2.37 -15.53
N VAL A 126 9.96 -2.78 -14.38
CA VAL A 126 10.37 -4.17 -14.08
C VAL A 126 9.37 -4.79 -13.12
N ALA A 127 8.88 -6.00 -13.46
CA ALA A 127 8.04 -6.78 -12.56
C ALA A 127 8.91 -7.54 -11.56
N ILE A 128 8.65 -7.37 -10.27
CA ILE A 128 9.35 -8.07 -9.19
C ILE A 128 8.36 -8.61 -8.16
N PRO A 129 8.54 -9.85 -7.70
CA PRO A 129 7.70 -10.42 -6.65
C PRO A 129 8.06 -9.79 -5.28
N PRO A 130 7.07 -9.63 -4.39
CA PRO A 130 7.30 -8.98 -3.08
C PRO A 130 8.31 -9.70 -2.20
N GLU A 131 8.51 -11.00 -2.37
CA GLU A 131 9.49 -11.82 -1.64
C GLU A 131 10.93 -11.35 -1.85
N MET A 132 11.20 -10.64 -2.95
CA MET A 132 12.53 -10.12 -3.28
C MET A 132 12.77 -8.69 -2.76
N PHE A 133 11.79 -8.03 -2.17
CA PHE A 133 11.89 -6.61 -1.79
C PHE A 133 12.95 -6.33 -0.73
N GLY A 134 13.10 -7.22 0.26
CA GLY A 134 13.99 -6.99 1.38
C GLY A 134 15.43 -6.62 0.99
N HIS A 135 15.91 -7.17 -0.12
CA HIS A 135 17.30 -6.95 -0.59
C HIS A 135 17.38 -6.25 -1.95
N LEU A 136 16.39 -6.43 -2.82
CA LEU A 136 16.52 -6.08 -4.22
C LEU A 136 15.69 -4.86 -4.64
N LEU A 137 14.65 -4.48 -3.89
CA LEU A 137 13.83 -3.33 -4.27
C LEU A 137 14.63 -2.03 -4.43
N PRO A 138 15.55 -1.66 -3.51
CA PRO A 138 16.39 -0.48 -3.69
C PRO A 138 17.25 -0.54 -4.96
N LEU A 139 17.81 -1.71 -5.27
CA LEU A 139 18.59 -1.92 -6.50
C LEU A 139 17.73 -1.70 -7.75
N PHE A 140 16.56 -2.32 -7.82
CA PHE A 140 15.68 -2.20 -8.97
C PHE A 140 15.16 -0.77 -9.16
N ILE A 141 14.75 -0.09 -8.08
CA ILE A 141 14.30 1.31 -8.15
C ILE A 141 15.45 2.25 -8.53
N HIS A 142 16.69 1.91 -8.18
CA HIS A 142 17.84 2.68 -8.61
C HIS A 142 18.11 2.51 -10.11
N ALA A 143 18.06 1.28 -10.59
CA ALA A 143 18.37 0.90 -11.97
C ALA A 143 17.23 1.17 -12.98
N ALA A 144 15.96 1.10 -12.54
CA ALA A 144 14.80 1.28 -13.38
C ALA A 144 13.96 2.51 -12.97
N PRO A 145 13.22 3.13 -13.89
CA PRO A 145 12.29 4.22 -13.54
C PRO A 145 11.13 3.74 -12.68
N GLY A 146 10.75 2.46 -12.78
CA GLY A 146 9.69 1.90 -11.97
C GLY A 146 9.74 0.39 -11.83
N VAL A 147 9.07 -0.09 -10.79
CA VAL A 147 8.83 -1.51 -10.54
C VAL A 147 7.34 -1.77 -10.35
N ILE A 148 6.90 -2.99 -10.66
CA ILE A 148 5.52 -3.41 -10.48
C ILE A 148 5.44 -4.74 -9.74
N PHE A 149 4.46 -4.89 -8.85
CA PHE A 149 4.23 -6.10 -8.07
C PHE A 149 2.73 -6.33 -7.81
N ASN A 150 2.39 -7.47 -7.25
CA ASN A 150 1.01 -7.87 -6.98
C ASN A 150 0.30 -7.10 -5.85
N GLY A 151 0.93 -6.09 -5.26
CA GLY A 151 0.36 -5.26 -4.19
C GLY A 151 0.20 -5.96 -2.83
N MET A 152 0.26 -7.29 -2.75
CA MET A 152 0.10 -8.03 -1.49
C MET A 152 1.35 -7.95 -0.62
N PRO A 153 1.20 -8.05 0.70
CA PRO A 153 2.35 -8.26 1.59
C PRO A 153 3.07 -9.58 1.29
N PRO A 154 4.40 -9.66 1.47
CA PRO A 154 5.18 -10.88 1.16
C PRO A 154 4.88 -12.06 2.09
N TYR A 155 4.21 -11.82 3.20
CA TYR A 155 3.87 -12.83 4.20
C TYR A 155 2.46 -13.43 4.03
N SER A 156 1.89 -13.43 2.83
CA SER A 156 0.48 -13.79 2.60
C SER A 156 0.04 -15.11 3.25
N LEU A 157 0.87 -16.15 3.23
CA LEU A 157 0.56 -17.42 3.91
C LEU A 157 0.49 -17.27 5.45
N TRP A 158 1.27 -16.35 6.01
CA TRP A 158 1.35 -16.10 7.45
C TRP A 158 0.28 -15.11 7.93
N GLU A 159 -0.64 -14.73 7.07
CA GLU A 159 -1.76 -13.87 7.44
C GLU A 159 -2.66 -14.57 8.45
N HIS A 160 -2.82 -13.98 9.60
CA HIS A 160 -3.70 -14.52 10.62
C HIS A 160 -5.16 -14.12 10.38
N PRO A 161 -6.14 -14.90 10.88
CA PRO A 161 -7.53 -14.55 10.69
C PRO A 161 -7.89 -13.22 11.37
N PRO A 162 -8.79 -12.42 10.77
CA PRO A 162 -9.35 -11.24 11.42
C PRO A 162 -10.23 -11.61 12.60
N GLY A 163 -10.58 -10.65 13.44
CA GLY A 163 -11.48 -10.85 14.57
C GLY A 163 -12.90 -11.30 14.15
N LEU A 164 -13.30 -11.06 12.90
CA LEU A 164 -14.56 -11.50 12.33
C LEU A 164 -14.35 -12.01 10.89
N GLY A 165 -14.87 -13.22 10.62
CA GLY A 165 -14.76 -13.87 9.32
C GLY A 165 -13.37 -14.43 9.02
N ARG A 166 -13.07 -14.68 7.74
CA ARG A 166 -11.82 -15.29 7.27
C ARG A 166 -11.14 -14.52 6.12
N ILE A 167 -11.75 -13.45 5.64
CA ILE A 167 -11.17 -12.62 4.57
C ILE A 167 -9.90 -11.94 5.10
N PRO A 168 -8.76 -12.06 4.39
CA PRO A 168 -7.49 -11.46 4.81
C PRO A 168 -7.64 -9.95 5.06
N PRO A 169 -7.24 -9.43 6.24
CA PRO A 169 -7.28 -7.99 6.51
C PRO A 169 -6.22 -7.21 5.72
N HIS A 170 -5.02 -7.78 5.55
CA HIS A 170 -3.94 -7.16 4.81
C HIS A 170 -3.96 -7.63 3.35
N ARG A 171 -4.62 -6.85 2.51
CA ARG A 171 -4.69 -7.09 1.06
C ARG A 171 -3.80 -6.11 0.30
N THR A 172 -4.11 -5.85 -0.95
CA THR A 172 -3.23 -5.10 -1.85
C THR A 172 -3.07 -3.61 -1.50
N ASP A 173 -4.06 -2.98 -0.88
CA ASP A 173 -3.89 -1.60 -0.37
C ASP A 173 -2.97 -1.60 0.85
N ALA A 174 -3.16 -2.57 1.75
CA ALA A 174 -2.33 -2.73 2.94
C ALA A 174 -0.88 -3.08 2.59
N GLY A 175 -0.65 -3.96 1.62
CA GLY A 175 0.71 -4.28 1.18
C GLY A 175 1.43 -3.08 0.58
N CYS A 176 0.74 -2.27 -0.24
CA CYS A 176 1.32 -1.01 -0.75
C CYS A 176 1.62 0.00 0.37
N PHE A 177 0.75 0.09 1.37
CA PHE A 177 0.98 0.95 2.53
C PHE A 177 2.19 0.50 3.34
N LEU A 178 2.25 -0.79 3.70
CA LEU A 178 3.36 -1.37 4.45
C LEU A 178 4.69 -1.20 3.73
N LEU A 179 4.71 -1.40 2.40
CA LEU A 179 5.89 -1.16 1.58
C LEU A 179 6.31 0.32 1.67
N ALA A 180 5.37 1.25 1.49
CA ALA A 180 5.66 2.69 1.54
C ALA A 180 6.19 3.11 2.91
N GLU A 181 5.65 2.57 3.99
CA GLU A 181 6.11 2.80 5.36
C GLU A 181 7.50 2.20 5.59
N CYS A 182 7.69 0.89 5.29
CA CYS A 182 8.95 0.19 5.57
C CYS A 182 10.15 0.77 4.81
N PHE A 183 9.95 1.17 3.56
CA PHE A 183 11.02 1.77 2.74
C PHE A 183 11.10 3.30 2.87
N GLY A 184 10.17 3.92 3.59
CA GLY A 184 10.14 5.37 3.77
C GLY A 184 9.91 6.12 2.46
N CYS A 185 8.99 5.61 1.62
CA CYS A 185 8.65 6.23 0.36
C CYS A 185 8.03 7.63 0.53
N LYS A 186 8.07 8.43 -0.52
CA LYS A 186 7.63 9.83 -0.52
C LYS A 186 6.12 9.97 -0.36
N SER A 187 5.34 9.12 -1.03
CA SER A 187 3.89 9.15 -0.99
C SER A 187 3.27 7.80 -1.35
N LEU A 188 2.01 7.65 -0.97
CA LEU A 188 1.12 6.56 -1.40
C LEU A 188 -0.13 7.17 -2.05
N VAL A 189 -0.44 6.74 -3.27
CA VAL A 189 -1.65 7.08 -4.00
C VAL A 189 -2.44 5.81 -4.31
N LEU A 190 -3.69 5.76 -3.88
CA LEU A 190 -4.62 4.67 -4.15
C LEU A 190 -5.55 5.06 -5.31
N VAL A 191 -5.40 4.38 -6.44
CA VAL A 191 -6.19 4.62 -7.64
C VAL A 191 -7.43 3.71 -7.63
N LYS A 192 -8.60 4.32 -7.59
CA LYS A 192 -9.91 3.66 -7.43
C LYS A 192 -10.90 4.08 -8.52
N ASP A 193 -12.14 3.59 -8.46
CA ASP A 193 -13.25 3.93 -9.37
C ASP A 193 -14.22 4.98 -8.76
N VAL A 194 -13.74 5.71 -7.76
CA VAL A 194 -14.46 6.80 -7.09
C VAL A 194 -13.51 7.97 -6.84
N ASP A 195 -14.06 9.18 -6.75
CA ASP A 195 -13.24 10.40 -6.60
C ASP A 195 -12.51 10.51 -5.24
N GLY A 196 -12.85 9.65 -4.29
CA GLY A 196 -12.22 9.64 -2.97
C GLY A 196 -13.07 8.90 -1.94
N VAL A 197 -12.98 9.34 -0.69
CA VAL A 197 -13.80 8.86 0.43
C VAL A 197 -15.11 9.65 0.46
N TYR A 198 -16.23 8.95 0.60
CA TYR A 198 -17.55 9.56 0.71
C TYR A 198 -18.20 9.20 2.05
N ASP A 199 -19.13 10.03 2.49
CA ASP A 199 -19.94 9.76 3.68
C ASP A 199 -20.91 8.58 3.50
N LYS A 200 -21.31 8.29 2.25
CA LYS A 200 -22.13 7.16 1.82
C LYS A 200 -21.57 6.60 0.50
N ASP A 201 -21.96 5.41 0.11
CA ASP A 201 -21.54 4.87 -1.19
C ASP A 201 -22.15 5.71 -2.34
N PRO A 202 -21.33 6.38 -3.16
CA PRO A 202 -21.85 7.23 -4.24
C PRO A 202 -22.52 6.42 -5.37
N LYS A 203 -22.35 5.10 -5.39
CA LYS A 203 -23.03 4.22 -6.36
C LYS A 203 -24.48 3.96 -5.99
N ASP A 204 -24.75 3.96 -4.70
CA ASP A 204 -26.09 3.67 -4.16
C ASP A 204 -26.83 4.94 -3.72
N HIS A 205 -26.11 6.05 -3.53
CA HIS A 205 -26.66 7.28 -2.98
C HIS A 205 -26.21 8.51 -3.79
N ALA A 206 -27.11 9.04 -4.63
CA ALA A 206 -26.85 10.22 -5.44
C ALA A 206 -26.51 11.50 -4.64
N GLY A 207 -26.88 11.56 -3.35
CA GLY A 207 -26.54 12.65 -2.42
C GLY A 207 -25.30 12.40 -1.58
N ALA A 208 -24.43 11.45 -1.96
CA ALA A 208 -23.17 11.19 -1.24
C ALA A 208 -22.21 12.37 -1.38
N SER A 209 -21.63 12.78 -0.25
CA SER A 209 -20.69 13.92 -0.19
C SER A 209 -19.25 13.46 -0.11
N LEU A 210 -18.40 14.00 -0.98
CA LEU A 210 -16.96 13.72 -0.99
C LEU A 210 -16.29 14.34 0.24
N ILE A 211 -15.59 13.53 1.01
CA ILE A 211 -14.76 13.95 2.13
C ILE A 211 -13.35 14.20 1.59
N ARG A 212 -12.97 15.47 1.44
CA ARG A 212 -11.68 15.82 0.84
C ARG A 212 -10.49 15.48 1.73
N GLU A 213 -10.63 15.68 3.03
CA GLU A 213 -9.57 15.43 4.01
C GLU A 213 -10.17 14.93 5.32
N ILE A 214 -9.56 13.87 5.90
CA ILE A 214 -10.03 13.30 7.15
C ILE A 214 -8.89 12.56 7.86
N SER A 215 -8.87 12.61 9.20
CA SER A 215 -7.94 11.79 9.97
C SER A 215 -8.39 10.32 10.03
N ALA A 216 -7.44 9.41 10.16
CA ALA A 216 -7.73 7.98 10.32
C ALA A 216 -8.61 7.72 11.54
N THR A 217 -8.32 8.39 12.64
CA THR A 217 -9.09 8.27 13.89
C THR A 217 -10.54 8.71 13.72
N GLU A 218 -10.77 9.84 13.06
CA GLU A 218 -12.14 10.34 12.80
C GLU A 218 -12.88 9.43 11.81
N LEU A 219 -12.19 8.94 10.79
CA LEU A 219 -12.79 8.02 9.83
C LEU A 219 -13.15 6.67 10.46
N GLU A 220 -12.33 6.18 11.38
CA GLU A 220 -12.64 4.99 12.17
C GLU A 220 -13.86 5.22 13.08
N ARG A 221 -13.92 6.37 13.77
CA ARG A 221 -15.05 6.76 14.61
C ARG A 221 -16.36 6.86 13.83
N ARG A 222 -16.33 7.36 12.60
CA ARG A 222 -17.51 7.44 11.73
C ARG A 222 -18.06 6.08 11.32
N ALA A 223 -17.26 5.02 11.40
CA ALA A 223 -17.65 3.64 11.09
C ALA A 223 -18.43 3.50 9.77
N LEU A 224 -18.00 4.22 8.73
CA LEU A 224 -18.69 4.26 7.44
C LEU A 224 -18.90 2.83 6.90
N PRO A 225 -20.06 2.52 6.29
CA PRO A 225 -20.40 1.17 5.83
C PRO A 225 -19.46 0.69 4.72
N SER A 226 -19.00 1.59 3.86
CA SER A 226 -18.03 1.28 2.80
C SER A 226 -16.86 2.27 2.78
N LEU A 227 -15.67 1.75 2.45
CA LEU A 227 -14.48 2.54 2.19
C LEU A 227 -13.88 2.08 0.86
N PRO A 228 -13.28 2.98 0.07
CA PRO A 228 -12.65 2.61 -1.21
C PRO A 228 -11.30 1.91 -1.02
N PHE A 229 -10.89 1.60 0.19
CA PHE A 229 -9.64 0.93 0.53
C PHE A 229 -9.80 -0.05 1.70
N ASP A 230 -8.78 -0.85 1.95
CA ASP A 230 -8.75 -1.81 3.05
C ASP A 230 -8.85 -1.09 4.41
N ARG A 231 -9.88 -1.38 5.20
CA ARG A 231 -10.15 -0.70 6.49
C ARG A 231 -8.97 -0.74 7.45
N VAL A 232 -8.13 -1.77 7.38
CA VAL A 232 -6.94 -1.93 8.20
C VAL A 232 -5.94 -0.78 8.03
N LEU A 233 -5.98 -0.05 6.90
CA LEU A 233 -5.12 1.12 6.66
C LEU A 233 -5.29 2.20 7.73
N LEU A 234 -6.47 2.34 8.32
CA LEU A 234 -6.72 3.34 9.37
C LEU A 234 -5.84 3.06 10.59
N ARG A 235 -5.80 1.81 11.03
CA ARG A 235 -4.95 1.38 12.14
C ARG A 235 -3.46 1.44 11.79
N LEU A 236 -3.09 0.99 10.59
CA LEU A 236 -1.70 1.05 10.12
C LEU A 236 -1.20 2.50 10.07
N LEU A 237 -2.02 3.43 9.57
CA LEU A 237 -1.67 4.84 9.49
C LEU A 237 -1.50 5.48 10.87
N GLY A 238 -2.33 5.10 11.85
CA GLY A 238 -2.22 5.57 13.23
C GLY A 238 -0.89 5.21 13.92
N THR A 239 -0.25 4.10 13.50
CA THR A 239 1.04 3.64 14.05
C THR A 239 2.24 3.96 13.15
N ALA A 240 2.02 4.45 11.94
CA ALA A 240 3.07 4.74 10.97
C ALA A 240 4.05 5.82 11.45
N ARG A 241 5.32 5.65 11.13
CA ARG A 241 6.40 6.60 11.48
C ARG A 241 6.79 7.48 10.30
N LEU A 242 6.82 6.92 9.11
CA LEU A 242 7.35 7.54 7.89
C LEU A 242 6.25 8.03 6.94
N LEU A 243 5.21 7.23 6.74
CA LEU A 243 4.08 7.57 5.87
C LEU A 243 2.91 8.14 6.70
N LYS A 244 2.77 9.46 6.74
CA LYS A 244 1.78 10.15 7.58
C LYS A 244 0.43 10.38 6.91
N LYS A 245 0.33 10.12 5.62
CA LYS A 245 -0.91 10.26 4.84
C LYS A 245 -0.86 9.45 3.56
N PHE A 246 -2.02 9.12 3.03
CA PHE A 246 -2.19 8.63 1.67
C PHE A 246 -3.34 9.34 0.97
N GLN A 247 -3.38 9.25 -0.36
CA GLN A 247 -4.38 9.93 -1.16
C GLN A 247 -5.16 8.92 -2.00
N VAL A 248 -6.47 9.13 -2.12
CA VAL A 248 -7.38 8.30 -2.94
C VAL A 248 -7.84 9.13 -4.12
N VAL A 249 -7.64 8.62 -5.33
CA VAL A 249 -7.99 9.30 -6.58
C VAL A 249 -8.74 8.39 -7.55
N ASN A 250 -9.50 8.99 -8.45
CA ASN A 250 -10.26 8.27 -9.47
C ASN A 250 -9.38 7.91 -10.67
N GLY A 251 -9.24 6.61 -10.96
CA GLY A 251 -8.48 6.09 -12.10
C GLY A 251 -9.15 6.32 -13.45
N HIS A 252 -10.45 6.61 -13.47
CA HIS A 252 -11.15 7.03 -14.70
C HIS A 252 -10.85 8.48 -15.09
N ARG A 253 -10.10 9.17 -14.22
CA ARG A 253 -9.58 10.53 -14.43
C ARG A 253 -8.06 10.50 -14.18
N PRO A 254 -7.28 9.92 -15.11
CA PRO A 254 -5.87 9.58 -14.88
C PRO A 254 -4.97 10.78 -14.62
N GLU A 255 -5.36 11.98 -15.06
CA GLU A 255 -4.67 13.24 -14.72
C GLU A 255 -4.59 13.52 -13.21
N LEU A 256 -5.52 12.94 -12.42
CA LEU A 256 -5.51 13.06 -10.97
C LEU A 256 -4.37 12.26 -10.33
N ILE A 257 -3.91 11.18 -10.97
CA ILE A 257 -2.75 10.38 -10.51
C ILE A 257 -1.50 11.25 -10.55
N GLU A 258 -1.26 11.92 -11.67
CA GLU A 258 -0.11 12.81 -11.84
C GLU A 258 -0.18 14.00 -10.89
N ALA A 259 -1.37 14.60 -10.74
CA ALA A 259 -1.59 15.70 -9.81
C ALA A 259 -1.28 15.31 -8.36
N ALA A 260 -1.75 14.13 -7.92
CA ALA A 260 -1.49 13.61 -6.57
C ALA A 260 -0.01 13.35 -6.32
N ILE A 261 0.70 12.74 -7.27
CA ILE A 261 2.14 12.47 -7.18
C ILE A 261 2.94 13.78 -7.13
N ASN A 262 2.49 14.82 -7.82
CA ASN A 262 3.06 16.16 -7.75
C ASN A 262 2.65 16.96 -6.51
N GLY A 263 1.97 16.32 -5.55
CA GLY A 263 1.63 16.89 -4.25
C GLY A 263 0.38 17.76 -4.22
N LYS A 264 -0.40 17.81 -5.31
CA LYS A 264 -1.69 18.51 -5.32
C LYS A 264 -2.73 17.73 -4.50
N HIS A 265 -3.53 18.45 -3.74
CA HIS A 265 -4.68 17.88 -3.04
C HIS A 265 -5.82 17.64 -4.04
N VAL A 266 -5.92 16.41 -4.55
CA VAL A 266 -6.98 15.94 -5.44
C VAL A 266 -7.62 14.68 -4.84
N GLY A 267 -8.91 14.49 -5.06
CA GLY A 267 -9.62 13.38 -4.42
C GLY A 267 -9.72 13.54 -2.90
N SER A 268 -9.35 12.49 -2.15
CA SER A 268 -9.36 12.50 -0.67
C SER A 268 -7.98 12.22 -0.10
N ILE A 269 -7.59 12.99 0.91
CA ILE A 269 -6.42 12.72 1.75
C ILE A 269 -6.90 12.10 3.07
N VAL A 270 -6.31 10.95 3.42
CA VAL A 270 -6.45 10.35 4.75
C VAL A 270 -5.11 10.46 5.45
N PHE A 271 -5.09 11.07 6.64
CA PHE A 271 -3.87 11.34 7.40
C PHE A 271 -3.91 10.73 8.80
N ALA A 272 -2.74 10.54 9.40
CA ALA A 272 -2.60 10.14 10.79
C ALA A 272 -3.21 11.23 11.69
N GLY A 273 -4.10 10.88 12.62
CA GLY A 273 -4.75 11.77 13.57
C GLY A 273 -4.10 11.75 14.95
#